data_49c4e4f9c048287e8d181b73b4fe52e5
#
_entry.id   49c4e4f9c048287e8d181b73b4fe52e5
#
_cell.length_a   1.000
_cell.length_b   1.000
_cell.length_c   1.000
_cell.angle_alpha   90.00
_cell.angle_beta   90.00
_cell.angle_gamma   90.00
#
_symmetry.space_group_name_H-M   'P 1'
#
loop_
_entity.id
_entity.type
_entity.pdbx_description
1 polymer ?
#
loop_
_entity_poly.entity_id
_entity_poly.type
_entity_poly.pdbx_seq_one_letter_code
_entity_poly.pdbx_strand_id
1 'polypeptide(L)'
;MRFHLDGHKELTAHKEVLFMPEPDDLYIPLVNGRAACTPLVKEGDQVKAGQKIGEPTDAFWYVPIFSPVSGTVVGIEKRMTAALKPGEHLHIRNDHKGTTVQPFAPMDYEKASREELLEFVKQAGMAGLGGAGFPTFNKYTKPEGIDLLIINAVECEPYLTADYANSMANAKLMRTGVLALLKLSNAPKGLVAVKEDKKDLIALLHEQFDGTKIEVAEVPDIYPAGWERTLIFMLTGKRYDRLPAEAGCILNNVSTAIALGNALENGMPITKKYLTVSGDGVKDPKNVVVSVGTPASAVIAQCGGYEGEDCLLIAGGPMMGRTIPNDQFVIGIANNGLTVLQHREPFSVKCLRCGKCTETCPSGLVPVRINMAEQIKDIDSLKKLSIMDCIECGLCTYICPSKLDVTEGIRRAKRYMALVK
;
A
#
# COMPACT_ATOMS: atom_id res chain seq x y z
N MET A 1 22.53 -5.42 6.48
CA MET A 1 23.16 -4.40 5.62
C MET A 1 22.40 -3.09 5.80
N ARG A 2 23.08 -1.96 5.91
CA ARG A 2 22.42 -0.64 6.12
C ARG A 2 22.62 0.18 4.84
N PHE A 3 21.56 0.35 4.06
CA PHE A 3 21.58 1.15 2.85
C PHE A 3 20.61 2.33 3.01
N HIS A 4 21.17 3.53 3.07
CA HIS A 4 20.39 4.76 3.11
C HIS A 4 20.12 5.24 1.67
N LEU A 5 18.87 5.60 1.38
CA LEU A 5 18.45 6.24 0.14
C LEU A 5 18.11 7.70 0.43
N ASP A 6 18.43 8.59 -0.51
CA ASP A 6 17.81 9.91 -0.51
C ASP A 6 16.29 9.71 -0.72
N GLY A 7 15.53 10.04 0.32
CA GLY A 7 14.10 9.76 0.36
C GLY A 7 13.24 10.83 -0.31
N HIS A 8 13.78 12.02 -0.58
CA HIS A 8 13.06 13.20 -1.11
C HIS A 8 11.74 13.48 -0.39
N LYS A 9 11.70 13.18 0.93
CA LYS A 9 10.50 13.30 1.77
C LYS A 9 10.15 14.77 2.06
N GLU A 10 11.15 15.64 2.04
CA GLU A 10 11.04 17.09 2.24
C GLU A 10 10.08 17.76 1.25
N LEU A 11 9.91 17.17 0.07
CA LEU A 11 9.00 17.70 -0.95
C LEU A 11 7.54 17.73 -0.51
N THR A 12 7.15 16.87 0.43
CA THR A 12 5.73 16.67 0.79
C THR A 12 5.47 16.54 2.29
N ALA A 13 6.47 16.13 3.12
CA ALA A 13 6.25 15.73 4.51
C ALA A 13 5.63 16.83 5.39
N HIS A 14 6.00 18.09 5.16
CA HIS A 14 5.57 19.23 5.99
C HIS A 14 4.62 20.17 5.25
N LYS A 15 4.13 19.78 4.06
CA LYS A 15 3.12 20.55 3.35
C LYS A 15 1.73 20.21 3.88
N GLU A 16 0.83 21.20 3.77
CA GLU A 16 -0.58 21.00 4.07
C GLU A 16 -1.18 19.91 3.16
N VAL A 17 -1.97 19.04 3.74
CA VAL A 17 -2.67 17.97 3.02
C VAL A 17 -3.85 18.57 2.26
N LEU A 18 -3.90 18.34 0.95
CA LEU A 18 -5.01 18.76 0.13
C LEU A 18 -6.17 17.76 0.20
N PHE A 19 -7.31 18.18 0.72
CA PHE A 19 -8.56 17.44 0.55
C PHE A 19 -9.11 17.74 -0.84
N MET A 20 -8.98 16.77 -1.75
CA MET A 20 -9.38 16.97 -3.13
C MET A 20 -10.90 17.14 -3.25
N PRO A 21 -11.38 18.08 -4.11
CA PRO A 21 -12.78 18.08 -4.51
C PRO A 21 -13.10 16.77 -5.24
N GLU A 22 -14.31 16.28 -5.03
CA GLU A 22 -14.78 15.07 -5.71
C GLU A 22 -14.91 15.33 -7.22
N PRO A 23 -14.36 14.48 -8.09
CA PRO A 23 -14.50 14.64 -9.53
C PRO A 23 -15.95 14.33 -10.00
N ASP A 24 -16.27 14.76 -11.23
CA ASP A 24 -17.58 14.50 -11.84
C ASP A 24 -17.78 12.99 -12.13
N ASP A 25 -16.71 12.31 -12.52
CA ASP A 25 -16.76 10.90 -12.87
C ASP A 25 -15.74 10.10 -12.04
N LEU A 26 -16.20 9.03 -11.42
CA LEU A 26 -15.36 8.08 -10.68
C LEU A 26 -15.51 6.67 -11.28
N TYR A 27 -14.42 5.91 -11.23
CA TYR A 27 -14.33 4.58 -11.82
C TYR A 27 -13.85 3.60 -10.78
N ILE A 28 -14.78 2.93 -10.12
CA ILE A 28 -14.49 2.07 -8.98
C ILE A 28 -14.04 0.69 -9.47
N PRO A 29 -12.80 0.26 -9.18
CA PRO A 29 -12.33 -1.04 -9.62
C PRO A 29 -13.21 -2.19 -9.10
N LEU A 30 -13.67 -3.07 -9.98
CA LEU A 30 -14.42 -4.27 -9.63
C LEU A 30 -13.50 -5.45 -9.26
N VAL A 31 -12.25 -5.17 -8.97
CA VAL A 31 -11.27 -6.11 -8.43
C VAL A 31 -10.59 -5.47 -7.24
N ASN A 32 -10.78 -6.03 -6.06
CA ASN A 32 -10.05 -5.66 -4.86
C ASN A 32 -9.07 -6.79 -4.49
N GLY A 33 -7.79 -6.43 -4.41
CA GLY A 33 -6.73 -7.43 -4.19
C GLY A 33 -6.64 -8.39 -5.37
N ARG A 34 -7.11 -9.65 -5.19
CA ARG A 34 -7.10 -10.70 -6.22
C ARG A 34 -8.48 -11.21 -6.59
N ALA A 35 -9.52 -10.82 -5.86
CA ALA A 35 -10.90 -11.24 -6.13
C ALA A 35 -11.64 -10.24 -6.99
N ALA A 36 -12.39 -10.75 -7.94
CA ALA A 36 -13.42 -10.00 -8.62
C ALA A 36 -14.60 -9.76 -7.67
N CYS A 37 -15.28 -8.63 -7.87
CA CYS A 37 -16.50 -8.28 -7.17
C CYS A 37 -17.67 -8.26 -8.14
N THR A 38 -18.78 -8.87 -7.75
CA THR A 38 -20.05 -8.76 -8.47
C THR A 38 -20.69 -7.42 -8.11
N PRO A 39 -21.03 -6.56 -9.07
CA PRO A 39 -21.79 -5.35 -8.81
C PRO A 39 -23.13 -5.66 -8.17
N LEU A 40 -23.51 -4.88 -7.15
CA LEU A 40 -24.83 -4.93 -6.49
C LEU A 40 -25.79 -3.88 -7.06
N VAL A 41 -25.31 -3.10 -8.02
CA VAL A 41 -26.02 -2.00 -8.69
C VAL A 41 -25.87 -2.13 -10.20
N LYS A 42 -26.77 -1.54 -10.95
CA LYS A 42 -26.82 -1.54 -12.42
C LYS A 42 -26.90 -0.12 -12.97
N GLU A 43 -26.69 0.01 -14.26
CA GLU A 43 -26.87 1.29 -14.99
C GLU A 43 -28.21 1.95 -14.66
N GLY A 44 -28.17 3.25 -14.38
CA GLY A 44 -29.31 4.08 -13.99
C GLY A 44 -29.59 4.12 -12.48
N ASP A 45 -29.04 3.20 -11.69
CA ASP A 45 -29.27 3.19 -10.24
C ASP A 45 -28.63 4.43 -9.58
N GLN A 46 -29.33 4.98 -8.56
CA GLN A 46 -28.81 6.04 -7.71
C GLN A 46 -28.08 5.41 -6.53
N VAL A 47 -26.85 5.89 -6.24
CA VAL A 47 -26.04 5.43 -5.11
C VAL A 47 -25.74 6.57 -4.15
N LYS A 48 -25.44 6.22 -2.90
CA LYS A 48 -25.02 7.15 -1.84
C LYS A 48 -23.57 6.89 -1.45
N ALA A 49 -22.85 7.91 -1.02
CA ALA A 49 -21.53 7.71 -0.44
C ALA A 49 -21.60 6.79 0.80
N GLY A 50 -20.71 5.80 0.88
CA GLY A 50 -20.73 4.75 1.90
C GLY A 50 -21.60 3.53 1.55
N GLN A 51 -22.45 3.59 0.52
CA GLN A 51 -23.28 2.46 0.10
C GLN A 51 -22.41 1.30 -0.43
N LYS A 52 -22.69 0.07 0.01
CA LYS A 52 -22.08 -1.15 -0.56
C LYS A 52 -22.59 -1.34 -1.98
N ILE A 53 -21.70 -1.38 -2.96
CA ILE A 53 -21.99 -1.44 -4.39
C ILE A 53 -21.38 -2.66 -5.09
N GLY A 54 -20.56 -3.43 -4.39
CA GLY A 54 -19.95 -4.65 -4.93
C GLY A 54 -19.70 -5.68 -3.85
N GLU A 55 -19.96 -6.94 -4.19
CA GLU A 55 -19.75 -8.12 -3.33
C GLU A 55 -18.61 -8.97 -3.87
N PRO A 56 -17.59 -9.30 -3.07
CA PRO A 56 -16.51 -10.20 -3.49
C PRO A 56 -17.03 -11.61 -3.82
N THR A 57 -16.50 -12.22 -4.88
CA THR A 57 -16.84 -13.59 -5.29
C THR A 57 -16.04 -14.67 -4.55
N ASP A 58 -15.01 -14.27 -3.79
CA ASP A 58 -14.09 -15.16 -3.09
C ASP A 58 -14.14 -14.87 -1.57
N ALA A 59 -14.41 -15.90 -0.78
CA ALA A 59 -14.53 -15.77 0.68
C ALA A 59 -13.19 -15.48 1.38
N PHE A 60 -12.06 -15.91 0.81
CA PHE A 60 -10.72 -15.62 1.34
C PHE A 60 -10.27 -14.19 0.98
N TRP A 61 -10.54 -13.76 -0.26
CA TRP A 61 -10.23 -12.39 -0.72
C TRP A 61 -11.44 -11.46 -0.53
N TYR A 62 -12.12 -11.55 0.61
CA TYR A 62 -13.33 -10.80 0.89
C TYR A 62 -13.00 -9.34 1.24
N VAL A 63 -13.12 -8.45 0.26
CA VAL A 63 -13.03 -6.99 0.42
C VAL A 63 -14.16 -6.34 -0.39
N PRO A 64 -15.34 -6.12 0.21
CA PRO A 64 -16.48 -5.50 -0.46
C PRO A 64 -16.16 -4.08 -0.93
N ILE A 65 -16.90 -3.61 -1.93
CA ILE A 65 -16.73 -2.30 -2.55
C ILE A 65 -17.84 -1.37 -2.09
N PHE A 66 -17.45 -0.16 -1.72
CA PHE A 66 -18.36 0.90 -1.29
C PHE A 66 -18.22 2.13 -2.20
N SER A 67 -19.34 2.83 -2.42
CA SER A 67 -19.32 4.04 -3.22
C SER A 67 -18.66 5.18 -2.46
N PRO A 68 -17.70 5.91 -3.06
CA PRO A 68 -17.08 7.06 -2.43
C PRO A 68 -17.93 8.33 -2.51
N VAL A 69 -18.90 8.37 -3.42
CA VAL A 69 -19.74 9.54 -3.71
C VAL A 69 -21.21 9.16 -3.82
N SER A 70 -22.11 10.16 -3.76
CA SER A 70 -23.48 10.00 -4.23
C SER A 70 -23.54 10.30 -5.74
N GLY A 71 -24.43 9.62 -6.45
CA GLY A 71 -24.53 9.82 -7.89
C GLY A 71 -25.30 8.74 -8.61
N THR A 72 -25.14 8.72 -9.94
CA THR A 72 -25.80 7.77 -10.82
C THR A 72 -24.79 6.77 -11.41
N VAL A 73 -25.11 5.51 -11.38
CA VAL A 73 -24.33 4.46 -12.06
C VAL A 73 -24.50 4.62 -13.58
N VAL A 74 -23.41 4.84 -14.29
CA VAL A 74 -23.39 5.02 -15.75
C VAL A 74 -23.23 3.67 -16.46
N GLY A 75 -22.52 2.72 -15.82
CA GLY A 75 -22.27 1.39 -16.39
C GLY A 75 -20.94 0.82 -15.95
N ILE A 76 -20.45 -0.17 -16.68
CA ILE A 76 -19.14 -0.80 -16.46
C ILE A 76 -18.21 -0.48 -17.62
N GLU A 77 -17.00 0.03 -17.29
CA GLU A 77 -15.97 0.36 -18.25
C GLU A 77 -14.69 -0.44 -18.00
N LYS A 78 -13.95 -0.74 -19.08
CA LYS A 78 -12.61 -1.31 -18.98
C LYS A 78 -11.56 -0.21 -18.93
N ARG A 79 -10.78 -0.17 -17.86
CA ARG A 79 -9.67 0.77 -17.67
C ARG A 79 -8.40 0.05 -17.26
N MET A 80 -7.25 0.68 -17.51
CA MET A 80 -5.96 0.16 -17.11
C MET A 80 -5.84 0.18 -15.58
N THR A 81 -5.40 -0.94 -15.01
CA THR A 81 -5.10 -1.08 -13.57
C THR A 81 -3.60 -0.90 -13.32
N ALA A 82 -3.20 -0.72 -12.05
CA ALA A 82 -1.79 -0.70 -11.65
C ALA A 82 -1.04 -2.02 -11.96
N ALA A 83 -1.77 -3.11 -12.23
CA ALA A 83 -1.19 -4.37 -12.68
C ALA A 83 -0.83 -4.38 -14.18
N LEU A 84 -1.01 -3.26 -14.88
CA LEU A 84 -0.83 -3.10 -16.34
C LEU A 84 -1.73 -4.06 -17.14
N LYS A 85 -2.92 -4.28 -16.66
CA LYS A 85 -3.97 -5.08 -17.31
C LYS A 85 -5.28 -4.31 -17.32
N PRO A 86 -6.07 -4.42 -18.39
CA PRO A 86 -7.43 -3.91 -18.38
C PRO A 86 -8.24 -4.60 -17.29
N GLY A 87 -8.97 -3.82 -16.51
CA GLY A 87 -9.89 -4.30 -15.48
C GLY A 87 -11.25 -3.62 -15.60
N GLU A 88 -12.28 -4.27 -15.13
CA GLU A 88 -13.63 -3.69 -15.10
C GLU A 88 -13.75 -2.70 -13.94
N HIS A 89 -14.37 -1.57 -14.22
CA HIS A 89 -14.65 -0.50 -13.27
C HIS A 89 -16.11 -0.10 -13.36
N LEU A 90 -16.75 0.06 -12.22
CA LEU A 90 -18.07 0.65 -12.13
C LEU A 90 -17.92 2.17 -12.28
N HIS A 91 -18.52 2.73 -13.34
CA HIS A 91 -18.52 4.18 -13.58
C HIS A 91 -19.69 4.81 -12.82
N ILE A 92 -19.38 5.77 -11.96
CA ILE A 92 -20.35 6.56 -11.21
C ILE A 92 -20.17 8.02 -11.58
N ARG A 93 -21.25 8.65 -12.05
CA ARG A 93 -21.34 10.10 -12.23
C ARG A 93 -21.79 10.74 -10.93
N ASN A 94 -20.91 11.55 -10.37
CA ASN A 94 -21.14 12.27 -9.12
C ASN A 94 -22.27 13.30 -9.30
N ASP A 95 -23.20 13.35 -8.37
CA ASP A 95 -24.27 14.34 -8.36
C ASP A 95 -23.94 15.59 -7.51
N HIS A 96 -22.75 15.59 -6.88
CA HIS A 96 -22.25 16.64 -5.99
C HIS A 96 -23.17 17.01 -4.82
N LYS A 97 -24.18 16.18 -4.51
CA LYS A 97 -25.08 16.42 -3.37
C LYS A 97 -24.51 15.97 -2.04
N GLY A 98 -23.47 15.10 -2.09
CA GLY A 98 -22.84 14.58 -0.88
C GLY A 98 -23.77 13.73 -0.01
N THR A 99 -24.80 13.12 -0.61
CA THR A 99 -25.73 12.27 0.12
C THR A 99 -25.02 11.02 0.62
N THR A 100 -25.03 10.77 1.92
CA THR A 100 -24.32 9.68 2.56
C THR A 100 -25.25 8.63 3.14
N VAL A 101 -24.72 7.42 3.31
CA VAL A 101 -25.29 6.39 4.17
C VAL A 101 -24.17 5.88 5.08
N GLN A 102 -24.50 5.61 6.32
CA GLN A 102 -23.60 4.98 7.27
C GLN A 102 -23.85 3.46 7.21
N PRO A 103 -22.96 2.69 6.54
CA PRO A 103 -23.22 1.26 6.30
C PRO A 103 -23.08 0.41 7.55
N PHE A 104 -22.38 0.88 8.58
CA PHE A 104 -22.14 0.17 9.83
C PHE A 104 -22.53 1.04 11.02
N ALA A 105 -23.13 0.43 12.04
CA ALA A 105 -23.20 1.06 13.35
C ALA A 105 -21.79 1.18 13.94
N PRO A 106 -21.43 2.32 14.58
CA PRO A 106 -20.20 2.41 15.36
C PRO A 106 -20.10 1.27 16.36
N MET A 107 -18.90 0.71 16.53
CA MET A 107 -18.66 -0.43 17.39
C MET A 107 -17.62 -0.08 18.47
N ASP A 108 -18.00 -0.24 19.72
CA ASP A 108 -17.06 -0.18 20.84
C ASP A 108 -16.25 -1.49 20.88
N TYR A 109 -15.02 -1.44 20.37
CA TYR A 109 -14.14 -2.61 20.28
C TYR A 109 -13.80 -3.19 21.69
N GLU A 110 -13.87 -2.40 22.75
CA GLU A 110 -13.58 -2.88 24.11
C GLU A 110 -14.68 -3.83 24.63
N LYS A 111 -15.94 -3.52 24.30
CA LYS A 111 -17.12 -4.31 24.70
C LYS A 111 -17.41 -5.47 23.75
N ALA A 112 -17.14 -5.31 22.46
CA ALA A 112 -17.37 -6.34 21.46
C ALA A 112 -16.56 -7.62 21.77
N SER A 113 -17.12 -8.78 21.52
CA SER A 113 -16.34 -10.02 21.50
C SER A 113 -15.30 -9.98 20.38
N ARG A 114 -14.30 -10.85 20.43
CA ARG A 114 -13.30 -10.99 19.39
C ARG A 114 -13.93 -11.39 18.05
N GLU A 115 -14.90 -12.29 18.10
CA GLU A 115 -15.62 -12.82 16.96
C GLU A 115 -16.47 -11.74 16.28
N GLU A 116 -17.19 -10.93 17.05
CA GLU A 116 -17.95 -9.77 16.54
C GLU A 116 -17.02 -8.74 15.88
N LEU A 117 -15.89 -8.44 16.51
CA LEU A 117 -14.90 -7.52 15.97
C LEU A 117 -14.26 -8.06 14.68
N LEU A 118 -13.97 -9.38 14.61
CA LEU A 118 -13.42 -10.01 13.41
C LEU A 118 -14.41 -9.94 12.24
N GLU A 119 -15.68 -10.24 12.49
CA GLU A 119 -16.73 -10.14 11.48
C GLU A 119 -16.93 -8.68 11.02
N PHE A 120 -16.88 -7.73 11.96
CA PHE A 120 -16.92 -6.31 11.61
C PHE A 120 -15.77 -5.91 10.68
N VAL A 121 -14.52 -6.29 10.99
CA VAL A 121 -13.34 -6.02 10.14
C VAL A 121 -13.52 -6.58 8.73
N LYS A 122 -14.11 -7.78 8.61
CA LYS A 122 -14.41 -8.44 7.35
C LYS A 122 -15.46 -7.66 6.57
N GLN A 123 -16.63 -7.37 7.17
CA GLN A 123 -17.75 -6.68 6.52
C GLN A 123 -17.41 -5.23 6.16
N ALA A 124 -16.61 -4.56 6.98
CA ALA A 124 -16.11 -3.21 6.69
C ALA A 124 -15.07 -3.15 5.56
N GLY A 125 -14.67 -4.31 5.01
CA GLY A 125 -13.77 -4.37 3.87
C GLY A 125 -12.35 -3.90 4.18
N MET A 126 -11.89 -4.11 5.43
CA MET A 126 -10.55 -3.70 5.81
C MET A 126 -9.49 -4.48 5.04
N ALA A 127 -8.64 -3.75 4.32
CA ALA A 127 -7.57 -4.29 3.50
C ALA A 127 -6.24 -3.59 3.78
N GLY A 128 -5.13 -4.24 3.44
CA GLY A 128 -3.79 -3.69 3.62
C GLY A 128 -3.53 -2.48 2.74
N LEU A 129 -3.52 -1.28 3.32
CA LEU A 129 -3.37 0.00 2.60
C LEU A 129 -1.91 0.36 2.27
N GLY A 130 -0.93 -0.41 2.74
CA GLY A 130 0.49 -0.25 2.41
C GLY A 130 0.92 -0.84 1.06
N GLY A 131 -0.01 -1.08 0.12
CA GLY A 131 0.27 -1.53 -1.24
C GLY A 131 -0.17 -2.96 -1.58
N ALA A 132 -0.34 -3.85 -0.59
CA ALA A 132 -0.65 -5.26 -0.86
C ALA A 132 -2.14 -5.55 -1.09
N GLY A 133 -3.05 -4.72 -0.57
CA GLY A 133 -4.50 -4.92 -0.66
C GLY A 133 -5.00 -6.23 -0.02
N PHE A 134 -4.21 -6.86 0.85
CA PHE A 134 -4.56 -8.13 1.48
C PHE A 134 -5.70 -7.94 2.49
N PRO A 135 -6.75 -8.80 2.48
CA PRO A 135 -7.86 -8.70 3.42
C PRO A 135 -7.39 -8.83 4.87
N THR A 136 -7.61 -7.80 5.66
CA THR A 136 -7.06 -7.70 7.02
C THR A 136 -7.57 -8.81 7.93
N PHE A 137 -8.86 -9.17 7.84
CA PHE A 137 -9.49 -10.18 8.71
C PHE A 137 -8.78 -11.54 8.65
N ASN A 138 -8.23 -11.93 7.49
CA ASN A 138 -7.55 -13.21 7.33
C ASN A 138 -6.31 -13.37 8.24
N LYS A 139 -5.66 -12.27 8.59
CA LYS A 139 -4.51 -12.29 9.51
C LYS A 139 -4.91 -12.70 10.92
N TYR A 140 -6.19 -12.57 11.25
CA TYR A 140 -6.73 -12.73 12.60
C TYR A 140 -7.67 -13.92 12.77
N THR A 141 -7.90 -14.72 11.71
CA THR A 141 -8.77 -15.90 11.80
C THR A 141 -8.23 -16.97 12.74
N LYS A 142 -6.91 -17.15 12.78
CA LYS A 142 -6.22 -18.12 13.64
C LYS A 142 -5.00 -17.47 14.30
N PRO A 143 -5.18 -16.69 15.37
CA PRO A 143 -4.11 -15.93 16.02
C PRO A 143 -3.37 -16.77 17.08
N GLU A 144 -3.25 -18.06 16.88
CA GLU A 144 -2.54 -18.96 17.81
C GLU A 144 -1.02 -18.74 17.70
N GLY A 145 -0.34 -18.67 18.85
CA GLY A 145 1.11 -18.48 18.90
C GLY A 145 1.58 -17.09 18.49
N ILE A 146 0.71 -16.08 18.53
CA ILE A 146 1.09 -14.69 18.25
C ILE A 146 1.58 -14.00 19.52
N ASP A 147 2.86 -13.66 19.53
CA ASP A 147 3.53 -12.96 20.63
C ASP A 147 3.48 -11.44 20.49
N LEU A 148 3.36 -10.95 19.23
CA LEU A 148 3.58 -9.55 18.91
C LEU A 148 2.70 -9.06 17.76
N LEU A 149 1.94 -7.96 18.01
CA LEU A 149 1.36 -7.14 16.95
C LEU A 149 2.37 -6.07 16.53
N ILE A 150 2.60 -5.89 15.22
CA ILE A 150 3.43 -4.82 14.69
C ILE A 150 2.58 -3.92 13.79
N ILE A 151 2.58 -2.63 14.11
CA ILE A 151 2.02 -1.59 13.23
C ILE A 151 3.16 -0.88 12.53
N ASN A 152 3.16 -0.95 11.22
CA ASN A 152 4.22 -0.41 10.38
C ASN A 152 3.90 1.02 9.96
N ALA A 153 4.58 2.00 10.57
CA ALA A 153 4.59 3.41 10.22
C ALA A 153 5.96 3.86 9.66
N VAL A 154 6.76 2.92 9.15
CA VAL A 154 8.16 3.19 8.72
C VAL A 154 8.22 3.95 7.39
N GLU A 155 7.31 3.68 6.46
CA GLU A 155 7.21 4.34 5.14
C GLU A 155 8.59 4.58 4.48
N CYS A 156 9.29 3.46 4.15
CA CYS A 156 10.67 3.53 3.66
C CYS A 156 10.80 3.84 2.15
N GLU A 157 9.71 3.79 1.39
CA GLU A 157 9.72 4.06 -0.05
C GLU A 157 10.05 5.54 -0.30
N PRO A 158 11.02 5.89 -1.17
CA PRO A 158 11.33 7.28 -1.50
C PRO A 158 10.12 8.04 -2.04
N TYR A 159 10.11 9.34 -1.85
CA TYR A 159 9.06 10.31 -2.22
C TYR A 159 7.74 10.18 -1.44
N LEU A 160 7.42 9.04 -0.85
CA LEU A 160 6.12 8.81 -0.20
C LEU A 160 6.12 9.28 1.26
N THR A 161 5.06 10.02 1.64
CA THR A 161 4.82 10.53 3.01
C THR A 161 3.34 10.43 3.42
N ALA A 162 2.55 9.64 2.69
CA ALA A 162 1.11 9.51 2.92
C ALA A 162 0.79 8.86 4.29
N ASP A 163 1.55 7.84 4.70
CA ASP A 163 1.37 7.19 6.00
C ASP A 163 1.74 8.14 7.14
N TYR A 164 2.83 8.91 6.99
CA TYR A 164 3.21 9.94 7.94
C TYR A 164 2.11 11.02 8.08
N ALA A 165 1.67 11.61 6.96
CA ALA A 165 0.64 12.64 6.96
C ALA A 165 -0.69 12.16 7.55
N ASN A 166 -1.10 10.92 7.20
CA ASN A 166 -2.30 10.29 7.73
C ASN A 166 -2.20 10.06 9.25
N SER A 167 -1.04 9.60 9.74
CA SER A 167 -0.80 9.34 11.16
C SER A 167 -0.85 10.64 11.98
N MET A 168 -0.23 11.71 11.48
CA MET A 168 -0.25 13.02 12.14
C MET A 168 -1.67 13.61 12.20
N ALA A 169 -2.45 13.47 11.14
CA ALA A 169 -3.81 14.02 11.06
C ALA A 169 -4.85 13.22 11.84
N ASN A 170 -4.67 11.90 12.00
CA ASN A 170 -5.68 10.97 12.49
C ASN A 170 -5.22 10.14 13.71
N ALA A 171 -4.45 10.74 14.60
CA ALA A 171 -3.83 10.07 15.75
C ALA A 171 -4.84 9.32 16.65
N LYS A 172 -6.03 9.90 16.91
CA LYS A 172 -7.08 9.25 17.71
C LYS A 172 -7.64 8.02 17.01
N LEU A 173 -7.97 8.12 15.73
CA LEU A 173 -8.44 6.96 14.94
C LEU A 173 -7.36 5.88 14.85
N MET A 174 -6.08 6.28 14.73
CA MET A 174 -4.96 5.36 14.79
C MET A 174 -4.94 4.58 16.10
N ARG A 175 -5.08 5.28 17.25
CA ARG A 175 -5.15 4.64 18.57
C ARG A 175 -6.26 3.60 18.63
N THR A 176 -7.48 3.97 18.26
CA THR A 176 -8.64 3.06 18.27
C THR A 176 -8.40 1.83 17.41
N GLY A 177 -7.94 2.01 16.19
CA GLY A 177 -7.67 0.90 15.27
C GLY A 177 -6.54 -0.01 15.73
N VAL A 178 -5.45 0.54 16.26
CA VAL A 178 -4.31 -0.25 16.78
C VAL A 178 -4.73 -1.10 17.98
N LEU A 179 -5.48 -0.54 18.92
CA LEU A 179 -5.95 -1.27 20.11
C LEU A 179 -6.98 -2.35 19.72
N ALA A 180 -7.85 -2.09 18.73
CA ALA A 180 -8.75 -3.10 18.19
C ALA A 180 -7.99 -4.25 17.53
N LEU A 181 -6.95 -3.94 16.73
CA LEU A 181 -6.08 -4.96 16.13
C LEU A 181 -5.29 -5.75 17.18
N LEU A 182 -4.87 -5.12 18.29
CA LEU A 182 -4.23 -5.82 19.39
C LEU A 182 -5.19 -6.83 20.03
N LYS A 183 -6.43 -6.43 20.28
CA LYS A 183 -7.47 -7.35 20.78
C LYS A 183 -7.70 -8.54 19.85
N LEU A 184 -7.79 -8.29 18.52
CA LEU A 184 -7.96 -9.34 17.51
C LEU A 184 -6.78 -10.32 17.44
N SER A 185 -5.57 -9.83 17.67
CA SER A 185 -4.34 -10.63 17.55
C SER A 185 -4.13 -11.60 18.71
N ASN A 186 -4.81 -11.42 19.85
CA ASN A 186 -4.52 -12.08 21.11
C ASN A 186 -3.07 -11.91 21.60
N ALA A 187 -2.28 -11.03 20.98
CA ALA A 187 -0.91 -10.79 21.38
C ALA A 187 -0.87 -10.08 22.76
N PRO A 188 0.10 -10.44 23.62
CA PRO A 188 0.25 -9.79 24.93
C PRO A 188 0.65 -8.31 24.82
N LYS A 189 1.28 -7.91 23.71
CA LYS A 189 1.70 -6.54 23.43
C LYS A 189 1.78 -6.24 21.92
N GLY A 190 1.89 -4.95 21.61
CA GLY A 190 2.12 -4.48 20.23
C GLY A 190 3.23 -3.44 20.16
N LEU A 191 3.76 -3.24 18.94
CA LEU A 191 4.72 -2.20 18.61
C LEU A 191 4.16 -1.33 17.48
N VAL A 192 4.32 -0.01 17.58
CA VAL A 192 4.24 0.88 16.41
C VAL A 192 5.66 1.21 16.00
N ALA A 193 6.08 0.69 14.83
CA ALA A 193 7.42 0.91 14.30
C ALA A 193 7.45 2.18 13.46
N VAL A 194 8.39 3.06 13.74
CA VAL A 194 8.57 4.36 13.11
C VAL A 194 10.05 4.64 12.87
N LYS A 195 10.40 5.40 11.84
CA LYS A 195 11.78 5.82 11.61
C LYS A 195 12.27 6.76 12.71
N GLU A 196 13.52 6.59 13.16
CA GLU A 196 14.16 7.36 14.22
C GLU A 196 14.30 8.87 13.93
N ASP A 197 14.22 9.27 12.65
CA ASP A 197 14.26 10.67 12.21
C ASP A 197 12.92 11.41 12.36
N LYS A 198 11.80 10.71 12.54
CA LYS A 198 10.44 11.26 12.64
C LYS A 198 10.08 11.63 14.08
N LYS A 199 10.79 12.60 14.65
CA LYS A 199 10.71 12.95 16.09
C LYS A 199 9.32 13.46 16.52
N ASP A 200 8.63 14.19 15.64
CA ASP A 200 7.27 14.69 15.85
C ASP A 200 6.24 13.53 15.90
N LEU A 201 6.33 12.60 14.97
CA LEU A 201 5.48 11.40 14.96
C LEU A 201 5.80 10.50 16.16
N ILE A 202 7.07 10.33 16.52
CA ILE A 202 7.48 9.56 17.71
C ILE A 202 6.85 10.15 18.98
N ALA A 203 6.92 11.47 19.16
CA ALA A 203 6.31 12.16 20.30
C ALA A 203 4.80 11.96 20.34
N LEU A 204 4.11 12.10 19.19
CA LEU A 204 2.69 11.86 19.05
C LEU A 204 2.33 10.40 19.40
N LEU A 205 3.11 9.43 18.93
CA LEU A 205 2.86 8.00 19.21
C LEU A 205 3.01 7.70 20.70
N HIS A 206 4.03 8.24 21.37
CA HIS A 206 4.17 8.10 22.82
C HIS A 206 2.97 8.66 23.58
N GLU A 207 2.50 9.87 23.20
CA GLU A 207 1.30 10.46 23.78
C GLU A 207 0.06 9.58 23.58
N GLN A 208 -0.15 9.10 22.36
CA GLN A 208 -1.35 8.32 22.03
C GLN A 208 -1.38 6.94 22.70
N PHE A 209 -0.24 6.31 22.92
CA PHE A 209 -0.18 4.95 23.46
C PHE A 209 0.29 4.86 24.92
N ASP A 210 0.46 6.00 25.59
CA ASP A 210 0.76 6.01 27.03
C ASP A 210 -0.28 5.21 27.84
N GLY A 211 0.19 4.43 28.79
CA GLY A 211 -0.65 3.56 29.64
C GLY A 211 -1.29 2.37 28.92
N THR A 212 -0.92 2.08 27.67
CA THR A 212 -1.41 0.90 26.93
C THR A 212 -0.34 -0.21 26.84
N LYS A 213 -0.71 -1.32 26.19
CA LYS A 213 0.23 -2.42 25.85
C LYS A 213 0.94 -2.21 24.49
N ILE A 214 0.91 -1.00 23.97
CA ILE A 214 1.56 -0.62 22.72
C ILE A 214 2.80 0.19 23.04
N GLU A 215 3.94 -0.26 22.55
CA GLU A 215 5.23 0.43 22.66
C GLU A 215 5.60 1.08 21.31
N VAL A 216 6.34 2.17 21.33
CA VAL A 216 6.91 2.79 20.11
C VAL A 216 8.29 2.20 19.87
N ALA A 217 8.52 1.69 18.65
CA ALA A 217 9.79 1.10 18.26
C ALA A 217 10.46 1.97 17.18
N GLU A 218 11.55 2.63 17.55
CA GLU A 218 12.35 3.42 16.61
C GLU A 218 13.22 2.48 15.76
N VAL A 219 13.18 2.65 14.44
CA VAL A 219 14.03 1.91 13.50
C VAL A 219 14.89 2.87 12.70
N PRO A 220 16.11 2.45 12.28
CA PRO A 220 17.01 3.31 11.52
C PRO A 220 16.41 3.69 10.15
N ASP A 221 16.78 4.87 9.64
CA ASP A 221 16.41 5.33 8.31
C ASP A 221 17.24 4.61 7.24
N ILE A 222 16.85 3.38 6.95
CA ILE A 222 17.45 2.55 5.91
C ILE A 222 16.37 1.95 5.00
N TYR A 223 16.76 1.62 3.78
CA TYR A 223 15.88 0.95 2.83
C TYR A 223 16.28 -0.53 2.68
N PRO A 224 15.34 -1.51 2.69
CA PRO A 224 13.89 -1.38 2.84
C PRO A 224 13.39 -1.74 4.27
N ALA A 225 13.65 -0.89 5.27
CA ALA A 225 13.26 -1.15 6.66
C ALA A 225 11.76 -1.42 6.84
N GLY A 226 10.90 -0.73 6.07
CA GLY A 226 9.44 -0.91 6.11
C GLY A 226 8.92 -2.18 5.42
N TRP A 227 9.78 -2.98 4.79
CA TRP A 227 9.36 -4.26 4.25
C TRP A 227 9.09 -5.25 5.37
N GLU A 228 7.96 -5.97 5.33
CA GLU A 228 7.46 -6.83 6.40
C GLU A 228 8.53 -7.77 6.97
N ARG A 229 9.24 -8.54 6.14
CA ARG A 229 10.29 -9.48 6.60
C ARG A 229 11.48 -8.77 7.23
N THR A 230 11.87 -7.63 6.65
CA THR A 230 12.98 -6.83 7.16
C THR A 230 12.62 -6.23 8.51
N LEU A 231 11.42 -5.65 8.62
CA LEU A 231 10.95 -5.02 9.85
C LEU A 231 10.79 -6.03 10.99
N ILE A 232 10.18 -7.19 10.73
CA ILE A 232 10.05 -8.25 11.73
C ILE A 232 11.43 -8.72 12.19
N PHE A 233 12.37 -8.94 11.27
CA PHE A 233 13.73 -9.34 11.64
C PHE A 233 14.45 -8.27 12.48
N MET A 234 14.30 -6.99 12.13
CA MET A 234 14.91 -5.88 12.88
C MET A 234 14.37 -5.78 14.31
N LEU A 235 13.06 -5.99 14.48
CA LEU A 235 12.39 -5.85 15.78
C LEU A 235 12.53 -7.09 16.68
N THR A 236 12.64 -8.29 16.09
CA THR A 236 12.56 -9.56 16.84
C THR A 236 13.80 -10.45 16.71
N GLY A 237 14.67 -10.23 15.71
CA GLY A 237 15.74 -11.14 15.33
C GLY A 237 15.26 -12.44 14.66
N LYS A 238 13.94 -12.66 14.56
CA LYS A 238 13.35 -13.89 13.99
C LYS A 238 13.22 -13.79 12.47
N ARG A 239 13.39 -14.91 11.78
CA ARG A 239 13.10 -15.09 10.35
C ARG A 239 11.94 -16.06 10.19
N TYR A 240 11.26 -16.02 9.06
CA TYR A 240 10.16 -16.92 8.71
C TYR A 240 10.16 -17.22 7.20
N ASP A 241 9.57 -18.35 6.82
CA ASP A 241 9.58 -18.81 5.43
C ASP A 241 8.36 -18.30 4.63
N ARG A 242 7.17 -18.42 5.18
CA ARG A 242 5.91 -18.11 4.46
C ARG A 242 5.17 -16.93 5.05
N LEU A 243 4.79 -17.03 6.32
CA LEU A 243 3.91 -16.06 6.98
C LEU A 243 4.53 -15.49 8.25
N PRO A 244 4.29 -14.22 8.57
CA PRO A 244 4.73 -13.58 9.81
C PRO A 244 4.36 -14.35 11.09
N ALA A 245 3.24 -15.07 11.08
CA ALA A 245 2.79 -15.91 12.19
C ALA A 245 3.82 -16.99 12.59
N GLU A 246 4.63 -17.48 11.66
CA GLU A 246 5.73 -18.42 11.98
C GLU A 246 6.80 -17.79 12.90
N ALA A 247 6.94 -16.47 12.85
CA ALA A 247 7.78 -15.70 13.77
C ALA A 247 7.04 -15.23 15.04
N GLY A 248 5.78 -15.64 15.22
CA GLY A 248 4.91 -15.17 16.31
C GLY A 248 4.40 -13.74 16.11
N CYS A 249 4.36 -13.24 14.88
CA CYS A 249 4.01 -11.85 14.60
C CYS A 249 2.79 -11.73 13.68
N ILE A 250 1.99 -10.67 13.92
CA ILE A 250 1.06 -10.11 12.92
C ILE A 250 1.51 -8.69 12.62
N LEU A 251 1.59 -8.33 11.33
CA LEU A 251 1.97 -6.98 10.92
C LEU A 251 0.85 -6.33 10.10
N ASN A 252 0.55 -5.05 10.39
CA ASN A 252 -0.35 -4.21 9.60
C ASN A 252 0.30 -2.86 9.31
N ASN A 253 -0.08 -2.26 8.18
CA ASN A 253 0.27 -0.88 7.87
C ASN A 253 -0.53 0.08 8.76
N VAL A 254 0.06 1.22 9.11
CA VAL A 254 -0.56 2.23 10.00
C VAL A 254 -1.84 2.82 9.41
N SER A 255 -1.89 3.11 8.10
CA SER A 255 -3.11 3.61 7.45
C SER A 255 -4.25 2.59 7.47
N THR A 256 -3.96 1.28 7.48
CA THR A 256 -4.97 0.23 7.70
C THR A 256 -5.56 0.31 9.11
N ALA A 257 -4.73 0.55 10.12
CA ALA A 257 -5.21 0.72 11.50
C ALA A 257 -6.08 1.99 11.63
N ILE A 258 -5.67 3.10 11.02
CA ILE A 258 -6.45 4.35 10.99
C ILE A 258 -7.81 4.12 10.31
N ALA A 259 -7.84 3.44 9.17
CA ALA A 259 -9.09 3.11 8.47
C ALA A 259 -10.02 2.24 9.32
N LEU A 260 -9.48 1.27 10.07
CA LEU A 260 -10.26 0.48 11.02
C LEU A 260 -10.82 1.36 12.15
N GLY A 261 -10.01 2.25 12.71
CA GLY A 261 -10.48 3.21 13.71
C GLY A 261 -11.64 4.07 13.21
N ASN A 262 -11.54 4.55 11.96
CA ASN A 262 -12.62 5.29 11.32
C ASN A 262 -13.89 4.44 11.13
N ALA A 263 -13.74 3.19 10.74
CA ALA A 263 -14.90 2.30 10.60
C ALA A 263 -15.57 2.01 11.95
N LEU A 264 -14.77 1.82 13.01
CA LEU A 264 -15.29 1.56 14.36
C LEU A 264 -15.99 2.79 14.97
N GLU A 265 -15.40 3.97 14.85
CA GLU A 265 -15.94 5.19 15.46
C GLU A 265 -17.04 5.84 14.63
N ASN A 266 -16.89 5.86 13.30
CA ASN A 266 -17.77 6.60 12.41
C ASN A 266 -18.64 5.71 11.51
N GLY A 267 -18.49 4.38 11.58
CA GLY A 267 -19.25 3.43 10.76
C GLY A 267 -18.96 3.57 9.25
N MET A 268 -17.80 4.11 8.86
CA MET A 268 -17.48 4.41 7.47
C MET A 268 -16.40 3.47 6.90
N PRO A 269 -16.64 2.88 5.72
CA PRO A 269 -15.66 2.02 5.04
C PRO A 269 -14.54 2.84 4.38
N ILE A 270 -13.59 2.14 3.76
CA ILE A 270 -12.52 2.78 2.98
C ILE A 270 -13.09 3.30 1.65
N THR A 271 -13.43 4.57 1.61
CA THR A 271 -13.89 5.28 0.39
C THR A 271 -12.91 6.36 -0.05
N LYS A 272 -12.08 6.84 0.88
CA LYS A 272 -11.02 7.84 0.64
C LYS A 272 -9.70 7.33 1.19
N LYS A 273 -8.62 7.87 0.68
CA LYS A 273 -7.31 7.57 1.22
C LYS A 273 -6.32 8.72 1.06
N TYR A 274 -5.33 8.72 1.94
CA TYR A 274 -4.15 9.54 1.79
C TYR A 274 -3.27 8.99 0.68
N LEU A 275 -2.81 9.86 -0.19
CA LEU A 275 -1.95 9.55 -1.33
C LEU A 275 -0.87 10.62 -1.45
N THR A 276 0.37 10.23 -1.63
CA THR A 276 1.43 11.19 -1.96
C THR A 276 1.50 11.37 -3.46
N VAL A 277 1.52 12.62 -3.92
CA VAL A 277 1.88 12.98 -5.29
C VAL A 277 3.21 13.72 -5.22
N SER A 278 4.28 13.16 -5.81
CA SER A 278 5.63 13.70 -5.64
C SER A 278 6.53 13.40 -6.85
N GLY A 279 7.70 13.97 -6.86
CA GLY A 279 8.70 13.83 -7.92
C GLY A 279 9.03 15.14 -8.62
N ASP A 280 10.05 15.12 -9.45
CA ASP A 280 10.52 16.30 -10.21
C ASP A 280 9.72 16.56 -11.50
N GLY A 281 8.74 15.70 -11.82
CA GLY A 281 7.84 15.83 -12.95
C GLY A 281 6.45 16.39 -12.60
N VAL A 282 6.18 16.77 -11.34
CA VAL A 282 4.93 17.41 -10.92
C VAL A 282 5.21 18.78 -10.33
N LYS A 283 4.41 19.80 -10.68
CA LYS A 283 4.68 21.20 -10.32
C LYS A 283 4.55 21.48 -8.82
N ASP A 284 3.59 20.87 -8.15
CA ASP A 284 3.33 21.13 -6.73
C ASP A 284 3.16 19.81 -5.97
N PRO A 285 4.29 19.14 -5.63
CA PRO A 285 4.26 17.90 -4.85
C PRO A 285 3.57 18.11 -3.49
N LYS A 286 2.62 17.22 -3.12
CA LYS A 286 1.92 17.25 -1.84
C LYS A 286 1.25 15.91 -1.51
N ASN A 287 0.81 15.78 -0.27
CA ASN A 287 -0.13 14.73 0.11
C ASN A 287 -1.56 15.16 -0.18
N VAL A 288 -2.36 14.26 -0.68
CA VAL A 288 -3.78 14.51 -0.98
C VAL A 288 -4.67 13.48 -0.29
N VAL A 289 -5.88 13.86 0.10
CA VAL A 289 -6.95 12.92 0.43
C VAL A 289 -7.85 12.82 -0.80
N VAL A 290 -7.92 11.63 -1.37
CA VAL A 290 -8.56 11.36 -2.64
C VAL A 290 -9.58 10.24 -2.52
N SER A 291 -10.70 10.36 -3.21
CA SER A 291 -11.71 9.29 -3.32
C SER A 291 -11.21 8.14 -4.18
N VAL A 292 -11.47 6.91 -3.73
CA VAL A 292 -11.21 5.70 -4.51
C VAL A 292 -11.99 5.78 -5.83
N GLY A 293 -11.33 5.47 -6.94
CA GLY A 293 -11.94 5.59 -8.26
C GLY A 293 -11.64 6.88 -9.01
N THR A 294 -10.89 7.82 -8.40
CA THR A 294 -10.44 9.05 -9.06
C THR A 294 -9.37 8.75 -10.10
N PRO A 295 -9.46 9.26 -11.33
CA PRO A 295 -8.38 9.15 -12.31
C PRO A 295 -7.09 9.87 -11.87
N ALA A 296 -5.93 9.30 -12.18
CA ALA A 296 -4.64 9.91 -11.83
C ALA A 296 -4.46 11.29 -12.48
N SER A 297 -4.99 11.50 -13.69
CA SER A 297 -4.99 12.80 -14.36
C SER A 297 -5.65 13.90 -13.52
N ALA A 298 -6.80 13.63 -12.89
CA ALA A 298 -7.46 14.56 -12.00
C ALA A 298 -6.63 14.87 -10.75
N VAL A 299 -5.96 13.86 -10.19
CA VAL A 299 -5.07 14.01 -9.03
C VAL A 299 -3.85 14.87 -9.38
N ILE A 300 -3.20 14.60 -10.52
CA ILE A 300 -2.04 15.37 -10.98
C ILE A 300 -2.43 16.82 -11.29
N ALA A 301 -3.60 17.06 -11.91
CA ALA A 301 -4.10 18.40 -12.19
C ALA A 301 -4.25 19.23 -10.90
N GLN A 302 -4.75 18.64 -9.81
CA GLN A 302 -4.86 19.30 -8.49
C GLN A 302 -3.49 19.58 -7.84
N CYS A 303 -2.44 18.93 -8.32
CA CYS A 303 -1.05 19.18 -7.94
C CYS A 303 -0.31 20.09 -8.94
N GLY A 304 -1.03 20.95 -9.66
CA GLY A 304 -0.48 21.93 -10.61
C GLY A 304 -0.14 21.38 -11.99
N GLY A 305 -0.40 20.09 -12.23
CA GLY A 305 -0.08 19.43 -13.51
C GLY A 305 1.38 18.97 -13.60
N TYR A 306 1.74 18.53 -14.80
CA TYR A 306 3.11 18.04 -15.08
C TYR A 306 4.12 19.19 -15.19
N GLU A 307 5.33 18.95 -14.70
CA GLU A 307 6.49 19.80 -14.91
C GLU A 307 7.29 19.27 -16.14
N GLY A 308 6.99 19.78 -17.31
CA GLY A 308 7.58 19.32 -18.59
C GLY A 308 6.66 18.40 -19.39
N GLU A 309 7.12 18.05 -20.60
CA GLU A 309 6.34 17.29 -21.58
C GLU A 309 6.58 15.78 -21.52
N ASP A 310 7.77 15.35 -21.10
CA ASP A 310 8.17 13.95 -21.04
C ASP A 310 8.37 13.50 -19.59
N CYS A 311 7.31 12.93 -19.01
CA CYS A 311 7.31 12.47 -17.63
C CYS A 311 6.99 10.98 -17.53
N LEU A 312 7.68 10.30 -16.62
CA LEU A 312 7.36 8.94 -16.19
C LEU A 312 6.36 9.01 -15.03
N LEU A 313 5.21 8.39 -15.20
CA LEU A 313 4.22 8.24 -14.15
C LEU A 313 4.35 6.86 -13.50
N ILE A 314 4.49 6.83 -12.17
CA ILE A 314 4.69 5.62 -11.39
C ILE A 314 3.55 5.48 -10.39
N ALA A 315 2.81 4.38 -10.43
CA ALA A 315 1.87 4.00 -9.38
C ALA A 315 2.65 3.44 -8.19
N GLY A 316 2.75 4.22 -7.11
CA GLY A 316 3.61 3.99 -5.95
C GLY A 316 4.88 4.83 -5.98
N GLY A 317 5.90 4.41 -5.25
CA GLY A 317 7.22 5.04 -5.26
C GLY A 317 8.15 4.46 -6.33
N PRO A 318 9.34 5.05 -6.54
CA PRO A 318 10.23 4.70 -7.65
C PRO A 318 10.92 3.34 -7.48
N MET A 319 10.99 2.80 -6.26
CA MET A 319 11.72 1.55 -6.00
C MET A 319 10.84 0.31 -6.20
N MET A 320 9.63 0.30 -5.65
CA MET A 320 8.72 -0.85 -5.68
C MET A 320 7.49 -0.62 -6.57
N GLY A 321 7.20 0.61 -6.93
CA GLY A 321 6.08 0.98 -7.80
C GLY A 321 6.23 0.46 -9.22
N ARG A 322 5.27 0.80 -10.06
CA ARG A 322 5.24 0.42 -11.47
C ARG A 322 5.00 1.63 -12.34
N THR A 323 5.83 1.82 -13.36
CA THR A 323 5.58 2.80 -14.40
C THR A 323 4.30 2.43 -15.15
N ILE A 324 3.40 3.39 -15.29
CA ILE A 324 2.14 3.26 -16.01
C ILE A 324 2.17 4.10 -17.29
N PRO A 325 1.52 3.63 -18.38
CA PRO A 325 1.71 4.22 -19.70
C PRO A 325 1.02 5.59 -19.87
N ASN A 326 0.01 5.90 -19.03
CA ASN A 326 -0.72 7.16 -19.06
C ASN A 326 -1.44 7.41 -17.72
N ASP A 327 -1.99 8.60 -17.58
CA ASP A 327 -2.69 9.06 -16.38
C ASP A 327 -4.20 8.73 -16.33
N GLN A 328 -4.69 7.91 -17.25
CA GLN A 328 -6.03 7.33 -17.19
C GLN A 328 -6.16 6.19 -16.16
N PHE A 329 -5.05 5.83 -15.55
CA PHE A 329 -5.01 4.96 -14.40
C PHE A 329 -5.88 5.51 -13.26
N VAL A 330 -6.54 4.61 -12.54
CA VAL A 330 -7.50 4.95 -11.49
C VAL A 330 -6.93 4.62 -10.10
N ILE A 331 -7.10 5.53 -9.16
CA ILE A 331 -6.67 5.34 -7.77
C ILE A 331 -7.53 4.28 -7.09
N GLY A 332 -6.92 3.17 -6.73
CA GLY A 332 -7.53 2.11 -5.94
C GLY A 332 -7.12 2.16 -4.46
N ILE A 333 -7.72 1.31 -3.63
CA ILE A 333 -7.45 1.26 -2.18
C ILE A 333 -5.99 0.94 -1.83
N ALA A 334 -5.28 0.20 -2.68
CA ALA A 334 -3.89 -0.20 -2.45
C ALA A 334 -2.86 0.84 -2.90
N ASN A 335 -3.27 1.91 -3.60
CA ASN A 335 -2.34 2.94 -4.04
C ASN A 335 -2.02 3.91 -2.91
N ASN A 336 -0.76 4.12 -2.60
CA ASN A 336 -0.27 5.05 -1.57
C ASN A 336 0.57 6.20 -2.13
N GLY A 337 0.83 6.20 -3.45
CA GLY A 337 1.53 7.29 -4.12
C GLY A 337 1.38 7.28 -5.63
N LEU A 338 1.57 8.46 -6.20
CA LEU A 338 1.87 8.73 -7.59
C LEU A 338 3.21 9.47 -7.64
N THR A 339 4.25 8.81 -8.14
CA THR A 339 5.53 9.47 -8.37
C THR A 339 5.63 9.85 -9.83
N VAL A 340 5.85 11.13 -10.10
CA VAL A 340 6.02 11.68 -11.44
C VAL A 340 7.45 12.16 -11.56
N LEU A 341 8.22 11.53 -12.44
CA LEU A 341 9.62 11.86 -12.66
C LEU A 341 9.82 12.37 -14.07
N GLN A 342 10.71 13.34 -14.26
CA GLN A 342 11.15 13.70 -15.59
C GLN A 342 11.87 12.51 -16.24
N HIS A 343 11.48 12.20 -17.45
CA HIS A 343 12.10 11.11 -18.18
C HIS A 343 13.55 11.45 -18.51
N ARG A 344 14.44 10.53 -18.15
CA ARG A 344 15.86 10.60 -18.50
C ARG A 344 16.25 9.25 -19.07
N GLU A 345 16.60 9.22 -20.35
CA GLU A 345 17.09 7.96 -20.95
C GLU A 345 18.36 7.51 -20.22
N PRO A 346 18.35 6.34 -19.59
CA PRO A 346 19.53 5.84 -18.92
C PRO A 346 20.54 5.34 -19.97
N PHE A 347 21.73 5.90 -19.97
CA PHE A 347 22.85 5.30 -20.69
C PHE A 347 23.25 4.00 -19.96
N SER A 348 22.95 2.84 -20.56
CA SER A 348 23.31 1.54 -19.98
C SER A 348 24.49 0.92 -20.72
N VAL A 349 25.37 0.27 -19.96
CA VAL A 349 26.50 -0.50 -20.48
C VAL A 349 26.45 -1.95 -20.01
N LYS A 350 27.27 -2.82 -20.59
CA LYS A 350 27.35 -4.21 -20.15
C LYS A 350 27.72 -4.32 -18.69
N CYS A 351 27.26 -5.39 -18.02
CA CYS A 351 27.54 -5.66 -16.62
C CYS A 351 29.06 -5.70 -16.33
N LEU A 352 29.52 -4.84 -15.43
CA LEU A 352 30.91 -4.78 -14.97
C LEU A 352 31.28 -5.88 -13.98
N ARG A 353 30.34 -6.72 -13.56
CA ARG A 353 30.51 -7.78 -12.55
C ARG A 353 31.07 -7.26 -11.21
N CYS A 354 30.75 -6.02 -10.83
CA CYS A 354 31.27 -5.35 -9.63
C CYS A 354 30.76 -5.90 -8.29
N GLY A 355 29.69 -6.73 -8.27
CA GLY A 355 29.14 -7.34 -7.06
C GLY A 355 28.18 -6.47 -6.23
N LYS A 356 28.10 -5.15 -6.47
CA LYS A 356 27.31 -4.21 -5.64
C LYS A 356 25.85 -4.65 -5.44
N CYS A 357 25.18 -5.18 -6.48
CA CYS A 357 23.81 -5.68 -6.38
C CYS A 357 23.66 -6.88 -5.43
N THR A 358 24.71 -7.71 -5.28
CA THR A 358 24.75 -8.84 -4.34
C THR A 358 24.97 -8.36 -2.91
N GLU A 359 25.90 -7.42 -2.71
CA GLU A 359 26.20 -6.86 -1.40
C GLU A 359 25.02 -6.11 -0.79
N THR A 360 24.22 -5.42 -1.62
CA THR A 360 23.07 -4.65 -1.14
C THR A 360 21.78 -5.45 -1.04
N CYS A 361 21.74 -6.71 -1.51
CA CYS A 361 20.52 -7.49 -1.53
C CYS A 361 20.02 -7.83 -0.11
N PRO A 362 18.83 -7.33 0.33
CA PRO A 362 18.31 -7.61 1.67
C PRO A 362 17.89 -9.08 1.86
N SER A 363 17.60 -9.80 0.76
CA SER A 363 17.29 -11.24 0.78
C SER A 363 18.53 -12.13 0.62
N GLY A 364 19.76 -11.56 0.56
CA GLY A 364 20.98 -12.32 0.40
C GLY A 364 21.13 -13.05 -0.95
N LEU A 365 20.41 -12.62 -1.96
CA LEU A 365 20.46 -13.22 -3.31
C LEU A 365 21.67 -12.73 -4.11
N VAL A 366 21.88 -13.35 -5.27
CA VAL A 366 22.91 -12.96 -6.25
C VAL A 366 22.24 -12.41 -7.52
N PRO A 367 21.74 -11.15 -7.52
CA PRO A 367 20.90 -10.59 -8.59
C PRO A 367 21.54 -10.65 -9.97
N VAL A 368 22.85 -10.42 -10.07
CA VAL A 368 23.57 -10.50 -11.35
C VAL A 368 23.49 -11.90 -11.96
N ARG A 369 23.60 -12.97 -11.17
CA ARG A 369 23.51 -14.35 -11.68
C ARG A 369 22.08 -14.71 -12.07
N ILE A 370 21.10 -14.22 -11.28
CA ILE A 370 19.68 -14.37 -11.62
C ILE A 370 19.38 -13.68 -12.97
N ASN A 371 19.86 -12.46 -13.15
CA ASN A 371 19.65 -11.72 -14.41
C ASN A 371 20.32 -12.43 -15.61
N MET A 372 21.49 -13.02 -15.42
CA MET A 372 22.15 -13.81 -16.47
C MET A 372 21.37 -15.09 -16.81
N ALA A 373 20.89 -15.81 -15.80
CA ALA A 373 20.08 -17.01 -16.00
C ALA A 373 18.72 -16.68 -16.67
N GLU A 374 18.13 -15.52 -16.34
CA GLU A 374 16.91 -15.03 -17.00
C GLU A 374 17.11 -14.80 -18.49
N GLN A 375 18.20 -14.17 -18.90
CA GLN A 375 18.50 -13.88 -20.30
C GLN A 375 18.55 -15.14 -21.18
N ILE A 376 19.00 -16.25 -20.63
CA ILE A 376 19.05 -17.55 -21.35
C ILE A 376 17.92 -18.51 -20.93
N LYS A 377 16.99 -18.05 -20.10
CA LYS A 377 15.85 -18.84 -19.59
C LYS A 377 16.24 -20.14 -18.91
N ASP A 378 17.36 -20.13 -18.18
CA ASP A 378 17.86 -21.29 -17.42
C ASP A 378 17.06 -21.46 -16.11
N ILE A 379 15.98 -22.24 -16.21
CA ILE A 379 15.05 -22.51 -15.11
C ILE A 379 15.73 -23.20 -13.93
N ASP A 380 16.64 -24.11 -14.18
CA ASP A 380 17.32 -24.87 -13.12
C ASP A 380 18.26 -23.97 -12.31
N SER A 381 18.99 -23.09 -12.98
CA SER A 381 19.80 -22.07 -12.31
C SER A 381 18.92 -21.08 -11.51
N LEU A 382 17.77 -20.65 -12.06
CA LEU A 382 16.85 -19.76 -11.36
C LEU A 382 16.29 -20.40 -10.05
N LYS A 383 15.98 -21.70 -10.07
CA LYS A 383 15.60 -22.46 -8.87
C LYS A 383 16.72 -22.51 -7.84
N LYS A 384 17.94 -22.88 -8.26
CA LYS A 384 19.12 -22.95 -7.38
C LYS A 384 19.49 -21.60 -6.77
N LEU A 385 19.20 -20.49 -7.45
CA LEU A 385 19.43 -19.13 -6.98
C LEU A 385 18.28 -18.58 -6.11
N SER A 386 17.31 -19.41 -5.73
CA SER A 386 16.18 -19.04 -4.84
C SER A 386 15.45 -17.77 -5.27
N ILE A 387 15.22 -17.63 -6.57
CA ILE A 387 14.66 -16.39 -7.14
C ILE A 387 13.34 -15.96 -6.48
N MET A 388 12.55 -16.92 -5.98
CA MET A 388 11.26 -16.64 -5.36
C MET A 388 11.39 -15.87 -4.03
N ASP A 389 12.57 -15.88 -3.40
CA ASP A 389 12.85 -15.12 -2.16
C ASP A 389 13.12 -13.64 -2.44
N CYS A 390 13.20 -13.24 -3.71
CA CYS A 390 13.34 -11.84 -4.08
C CYS A 390 12.10 -11.03 -3.69
N ILE A 391 12.30 -9.97 -2.90
CA ILE A 391 11.25 -9.05 -2.47
C ILE A 391 10.98 -7.90 -3.47
N GLU A 392 11.65 -7.91 -4.61
CA GLU A 392 11.48 -6.90 -5.70
C GLU A 392 11.69 -5.45 -5.22
N CYS A 393 12.60 -5.23 -4.29
CA CYS A 393 12.82 -3.94 -3.65
C CYS A 393 13.54 -2.88 -4.53
N GLY A 394 13.97 -3.21 -5.73
CA GLY A 394 14.62 -2.27 -6.64
C GLY A 394 16.09 -1.97 -6.38
N LEU A 395 16.67 -2.29 -5.21
CA LEU A 395 18.04 -1.93 -4.85
C LEU A 395 19.09 -2.38 -5.86
N CYS A 396 18.95 -3.56 -6.44
CA CYS A 396 19.92 -4.09 -7.41
C CYS A 396 19.96 -3.29 -8.72
N THR A 397 18.84 -2.71 -9.13
CA THR A 397 18.78 -1.74 -10.26
C THR A 397 19.33 -0.40 -9.82
N TYR A 398 18.90 0.13 -8.72
CA TYR A 398 19.31 1.44 -8.20
C TYR A 398 20.82 1.56 -8.03
N ILE A 399 21.47 0.57 -7.39
CA ILE A 399 22.91 0.60 -7.11
C ILE A 399 23.78 0.27 -8.33
N CYS A 400 23.19 -0.18 -9.45
CA CYS A 400 23.94 -0.65 -10.60
C CYS A 400 24.69 0.49 -11.30
N PRO A 401 26.03 0.50 -11.34
CA PRO A 401 26.79 1.54 -12.05
C PRO A 401 26.63 1.44 -13.57
N SER A 402 26.26 0.25 -14.07
CA SER A 402 25.97 0.01 -15.49
C SER A 402 24.54 0.38 -15.90
N LYS A 403 23.71 0.89 -14.96
CA LYS A 403 22.30 1.26 -15.18
C LYS A 403 21.45 0.15 -15.82
N LEU A 404 21.67 -1.09 -15.38
CA LEU A 404 20.91 -2.24 -15.86
C LEU A 404 19.61 -2.40 -15.07
N ASP A 405 18.53 -2.76 -15.74
CA ASP A 405 17.23 -3.07 -15.14
C ASP A 405 17.18 -4.47 -14.54
N VAL A 406 18.03 -4.69 -13.52
CA VAL A 406 18.19 -6.01 -12.88
C VAL A 406 16.88 -6.47 -12.23
N THR A 407 16.14 -5.56 -11.59
CA THR A 407 14.86 -5.87 -10.94
C THR A 407 13.83 -6.35 -11.95
N GLU A 408 13.73 -5.71 -13.13
CA GLU A 408 12.80 -6.14 -14.17
C GLU A 408 13.19 -7.50 -14.76
N GLY A 409 14.49 -7.79 -14.91
CA GLY A 409 14.96 -9.13 -15.26
C GLY A 409 14.49 -10.18 -14.24
N ILE A 410 14.58 -9.87 -12.95
CA ILE A 410 14.11 -10.78 -11.87
C ILE A 410 12.57 -10.93 -11.92
N ARG A 411 11.82 -9.84 -12.12
CA ARG A 411 10.36 -9.90 -12.25
C ARG A 411 9.93 -10.78 -13.44
N ARG A 412 10.61 -10.67 -14.59
CA ARG A 412 10.36 -11.56 -15.75
C ARG A 412 10.66 -13.01 -15.40
N ALA A 413 11.79 -13.28 -14.75
CA ALA A 413 12.17 -14.63 -14.37
C ALA A 413 11.16 -15.26 -13.39
N LYS A 414 10.66 -14.50 -12.39
CA LYS A 414 9.59 -14.98 -11.49
C LYS A 414 8.31 -15.34 -12.24
N ARG A 415 7.95 -14.59 -13.29
CA ARG A 415 6.79 -14.93 -14.14
C ARG A 415 7.00 -16.26 -14.86
N TYR A 416 8.21 -16.52 -15.40
CA TYR A 416 8.49 -17.83 -16.00
C TYR A 416 8.36 -18.96 -15.00
N MET A 417 8.93 -18.76 -13.80
CA MET A 417 8.88 -19.76 -12.74
C MET A 417 7.45 -20.09 -12.31
N ALA A 418 6.53 -19.15 -12.36
CA ALA A 418 5.12 -19.37 -12.07
C ALA A 418 4.40 -20.17 -13.14
N LEU A 419 4.88 -20.18 -14.39
CA LEU A 419 4.29 -20.91 -15.52
C LEU A 419 4.86 -22.33 -15.66
N VAL A 420 6.07 -22.57 -15.16
CA VAL A 420 6.74 -23.87 -15.19
C VAL A 420 6.53 -24.55 -13.84
N LYS A 421 5.38 -25.18 -13.68
CA LYS A 421 5.05 -26.04 -12.53
C LYS A 421 5.32 -27.51 -12.85
#